data_02f62add55efd52b086a21f6f53125e3
#
_entry.id   02f62add55efd52b086a21f6f53125e3
#
_cell.length_a   1.000
_cell.length_b   1.000
_cell.length_c   1.000
_cell.angle_alpha   90.00
_cell.angle_beta   90.00
_cell.angle_gamma   90.00
#
_symmetry.space_group_name_H-M   'P 1'
#
loop_
_entity.id
_entity.type
_entity.pdbx_description
1 polymer ?
#
loop_
_entity_poly.entity_id
_entity_poly.type
_entity_poly.pdbx_seq_one_letter_code
_entity_poly.pdbx_strand_id
1 'polypeptide(L)'
;MNDENKFASDHSDVESRVFAFRSCMEPALHLFPENIVERLKSDGFFTAPASTKYHGAYEGGLFEHSLNVTNSLVELTKQNSLAWGRPESPYIIGMFHD
;
A
#
# COMPACT_ATOMS: atom_id res chain seq x y z
N MET A 1 11.49 -21.07 14.05
CA MET A 1 10.78 -20.05 13.25
C MET A 1 10.63 -18.79 14.06
N ASN A 2 11.04 -17.71 13.55
CA ASN A 2 10.96 -16.47 14.28
C ASN A 2 10.07 -15.48 13.53
N ASP A 3 9.80 -14.37 14.19
CA ASP A 3 8.87 -13.39 13.66
C ASP A 3 9.42 -12.66 12.45
N GLU A 4 10.73 -12.58 12.35
CA GLU A 4 11.33 -11.91 11.21
C GLU A 4 10.99 -12.61 9.90
N ASN A 5 11.00 -13.92 9.92
CA ASN A 5 10.64 -14.69 8.73
C ASN A 5 9.21 -14.46 8.34
N LYS A 6 8.34 -14.32 9.33
CA LYS A 6 6.95 -14.02 9.04
C LYS A 6 6.79 -12.67 8.38
N PHE A 7 7.46 -11.66 8.90
CA PHE A 7 7.39 -10.34 8.30
C PHE A 7 7.96 -10.34 6.89
N ALA A 8 9.08 -11.02 6.71
CA ALA A 8 9.70 -11.06 5.40
C ALA A 8 8.79 -11.69 4.37
N SER A 9 7.95 -12.63 4.78
CA SER A 9 7.06 -13.33 3.85
C SER A 9 5.70 -12.66 3.72
N ASP A 10 5.41 -11.63 4.51
CA ASP A 10 4.07 -11.02 4.53
C ASP A 10 3.68 -10.41 3.21
N HIS A 11 4.64 -10.02 2.38
CA HIS A 11 4.33 -9.38 1.12
C HIS A 11 4.86 -10.19 -0.06
N SER A 12 5.10 -11.48 0.14
CA SER A 12 5.72 -12.32 -0.87
C SER A 12 4.73 -12.81 -1.93
N ASP A 13 3.44 -12.78 -1.65
CA ASP A 13 2.44 -13.20 -2.61
C ASP A 13 1.29 -12.21 -2.65
N VAL A 14 0.40 -12.42 -3.63
CA VAL A 14 -0.71 -11.49 -3.85
C VAL A 14 -1.63 -11.42 -2.64
N GLU A 15 -1.92 -12.55 -2.02
CA GLU A 15 -2.86 -12.55 -0.90
C GLU A 15 -2.30 -11.78 0.29
N SER A 16 -1.02 -11.93 0.55
CA SER A 16 -0.38 -11.16 1.61
C SER A 16 -0.43 -9.67 1.33
N ARG A 17 -0.21 -9.30 0.07
CA ARG A 17 -0.25 -7.90 -0.33
C ARG A 17 -1.66 -7.34 -0.23
N VAL A 18 -2.67 -8.13 -0.60
CA VAL A 18 -4.06 -7.72 -0.45
C VAL A 18 -4.38 -7.47 1.02
N PHE A 19 -3.93 -8.37 1.88
CA PHE A 19 -4.15 -8.20 3.31
C PHE A 19 -3.51 -6.91 3.82
N ALA A 20 -2.27 -6.65 3.41
CA ALA A 20 -1.58 -5.43 3.80
C ALA A 20 -2.28 -4.19 3.27
N PHE A 21 -2.80 -4.27 2.04
CA PHE A 21 -3.55 -3.17 1.46
C PHE A 21 -4.79 -2.86 2.30
N ARG A 22 -5.57 -3.88 2.61
CA ARG A 22 -6.79 -3.68 3.41
C ARG A 22 -6.47 -3.11 4.78
N SER A 23 -5.41 -3.62 5.40
CA SER A 23 -5.02 -3.14 6.73
C SER A 23 -4.57 -1.69 6.70
N CYS A 24 -3.76 -1.35 5.72
CA CYS A 24 -3.24 0.02 5.61
C CYS A 24 -4.33 1.00 5.25
N MET A 25 -5.19 0.62 4.31
CA MET A 25 -6.18 1.53 3.75
C MET A 25 -7.50 1.52 4.49
N GLU A 26 -7.58 0.81 5.59
CA GLU A 26 -8.83 0.65 6.32
C GLU A 26 -9.56 1.98 6.53
N PRO A 27 -8.89 3.06 6.94
CA PRO A 27 -9.61 4.31 7.17
C PRO A 27 -10.20 4.94 5.90
N ALA A 28 -9.74 4.54 4.73
CA ALA A 28 -10.19 5.13 3.47
C ALA A 28 -10.98 4.16 2.60
N LEU A 29 -11.10 2.88 3.01
CA LEU A 29 -11.76 1.89 2.16
C LEU A 29 -13.22 2.22 1.87
N HIS A 30 -13.88 2.91 2.78
CA HIS A 30 -15.29 3.25 2.60
C HIS A 30 -15.52 4.19 1.42
N LEU A 31 -14.47 4.80 0.89
CA LEU A 31 -14.57 5.68 -0.26
C LEU A 31 -14.52 4.94 -1.59
N PHE A 32 -14.27 3.64 -1.56
CA PHE A 32 -14.11 2.84 -2.77
C PHE A 32 -15.23 1.83 -2.91
N PRO A 33 -15.49 1.35 -4.14
CA PRO A 33 -16.45 0.26 -4.33
C PRO A 33 -16.02 -1.00 -3.61
N GLU A 34 -16.98 -1.86 -3.31
CA GLU A 34 -16.67 -3.11 -2.61
C GLU A 34 -15.68 -3.97 -3.38
N ASN A 35 -15.71 -3.90 -4.70
CA ASN A 35 -14.86 -4.75 -5.53
C ASN A 35 -13.52 -4.10 -5.87
N ILE A 36 -13.10 -3.10 -5.09
CA ILE A 36 -11.85 -2.41 -5.41
C ILE A 36 -10.65 -3.35 -5.45
N VAL A 37 -10.59 -4.32 -4.54
CA VAL A 37 -9.46 -5.24 -4.51
C VAL A 37 -9.43 -6.10 -5.77
N GLU A 38 -10.58 -6.63 -6.18
CA GLU A 38 -10.65 -7.44 -7.39
C GLU A 38 -10.23 -6.64 -8.62
N ARG A 39 -10.64 -5.39 -8.69
CA ARG A 39 -10.27 -4.53 -9.81
C ARG A 39 -8.78 -4.25 -9.82
N LEU A 40 -8.22 -3.97 -8.66
CA LEU A 40 -6.78 -3.72 -8.57
C LEU A 40 -5.98 -4.96 -8.92
N LYS A 41 -6.46 -6.15 -8.50
CA LYS A 41 -5.82 -7.39 -8.88
C LYS A 41 -5.83 -7.57 -10.40
N SER A 42 -6.98 -7.35 -11.02
CA SER A 42 -7.12 -7.47 -12.46
C SER A 42 -6.20 -6.50 -13.20
N ASP A 43 -6.03 -5.32 -12.65
CA ASP A 43 -5.21 -4.29 -13.29
C ASP A 43 -3.72 -4.50 -13.06
N GLY A 44 -3.36 -5.47 -12.22
CA GLY A 44 -1.96 -5.77 -11.98
C GLY A 44 -1.32 -4.96 -10.86
N PHE A 45 -2.11 -4.26 -10.09
CA PHE A 45 -1.57 -3.39 -9.04
C PHE A 45 -0.72 -4.15 -8.03
N PHE A 46 -1.14 -5.38 -7.70
CA PHE A 46 -0.45 -6.16 -6.68
C PHE A 46 0.71 -6.98 -7.21
N THR A 47 0.89 -7.03 -8.53
CA THR A 47 1.94 -7.86 -9.12
C THR A 47 2.97 -7.06 -9.90
N ALA A 48 2.64 -5.84 -10.29
CA ALA A 48 3.54 -5.05 -11.13
C ALA A 48 4.80 -4.67 -10.37
N PRO A 49 5.94 -4.61 -11.07
CA PRO A 49 7.14 -4.04 -10.47
C PRO A 49 7.02 -2.52 -10.44
N ALA A 50 7.79 -1.91 -9.55
CA ALA A 50 7.91 -0.46 -9.58
C ALA A 50 8.69 -0.07 -10.84
N SER A 51 8.45 1.12 -11.33
CA SER A 51 9.07 1.55 -12.58
C SER A 51 10.51 1.99 -12.43
N THR A 52 11.10 1.77 -11.30
CA THR A 52 12.46 2.21 -11.03
C THR A 52 13.47 1.17 -11.44
N LYS A 53 14.65 1.62 -11.81
CA LYS A 53 15.74 0.72 -12.13
C LYS A 53 16.37 0.09 -10.91
N TYR A 54 16.18 0.68 -9.75
CA TYR A 54 16.98 0.34 -8.58
C TYR A 54 16.19 -0.36 -7.49
N HIS A 55 14.98 0.05 -7.25
CA HIS A 55 14.19 -0.48 -6.16
C HIS A 55 12.85 -0.95 -6.69
N GLY A 56 12.40 -2.08 -6.17
CA GLY A 56 11.08 -2.54 -6.49
C GLY A 56 10.89 -3.08 -7.89
N ALA A 57 11.99 -3.35 -8.61
CA ALA A 57 11.89 -3.91 -9.96
C ALA A 57 11.70 -5.41 -9.89
N TYR A 58 10.75 -5.85 -9.07
CA TYR A 58 10.41 -7.25 -8.88
C TYR A 58 8.90 -7.34 -8.68
N GLU A 59 8.38 -8.54 -8.79
CA GLU A 59 6.94 -8.73 -8.64
C GLU A 59 6.46 -8.17 -7.31
N GLY A 60 5.43 -7.34 -7.37
CA GLY A 60 4.88 -6.73 -6.17
C GLY A 60 5.57 -5.47 -5.74
N GLY A 61 6.63 -5.06 -6.46
CA GLY A 61 7.40 -3.88 -6.07
C GLY A 61 6.59 -2.59 -6.12
N LEU A 62 5.67 -2.47 -7.07
CA LEU A 62 4.83 -1.28 -7.12
C LEU A 62 4.01 -1.14 -5.84
N PHE A 63 3.35 -2.21 -5.44
CA PHE A 63 2.55 -2.15 -4.22
C PHE A 63 3.42 -1.88 -3.00
N GLU A 64 4.57 -2.55 -2.92
CA GLU A 64 5.44 -2.38 -1.77
C GLU A 64 5.93 -0.95 -1.64
N HIS A 65 6.29 -0.34 -2.77
CA HIS A 65 6.68 1.07 -2.78
C HIS A 65 5.51 1.95 -2.32
N SER A 66 4.34 1.71 -2.87
CA SER A 66 3.16 2.49 -2.52
C SER A 66 2.81 2.36 -1.04
N LEU A 67 2.95 1.15 -0.50
CA LEU A 67 2.70 0.93 0.91
C LEU A 67 3.68 1.72 1.78
N ASN A 68 4.95 1.69 1.41
CA ASN A 68 5.97 2.41 2.16
C ASN A 68 5.73 3.91 2.13
N VAL A 69 5.38 4.44 0.97
CA VAL A 69 5.09 5.87 0.84
C VAL A 69 3.87 6.25 1.69
N THR A 70 2.84 5.40 1.65
CA THR A 70 1.63 5.66 2.43
C THR A 70 1.94 5.70 3.92
N ASN A 71 2.68 4.71 4.40
CA ASN A 71 3.02 4.66 5.82
C ASN A 71 3.84 5.86 6.24
N SER A 72 4.78 6.28 5.40
CA SER A 72 5.59 7.46 5.71
C SER A 72 4.74 8.72 5.76
N LEU A 73 3.82 8.87 4.81
CA LEU A 73 2.99 10.06 4.74
C LEU A 73 2.04 10.13 5.94
N VAL A 74 1.47 8.99 6.32
CA VAL A 74 0.60 8.94 7.48
C VAL A 74 1.37 9.28 8.76
N GLU A 75 2.59 8.75 8.87
CA GLU A 75 3.40 9.00 10.04
C GLU A 75 3.80 10.48 10.14
N LEU A 76 4.18 11.07 9.00
CA LEU A 76 4.50 12.49 8.98
C LEU A 76 3.31 13.34 9.37
N THR A 77 2.13 12.94 8.91
CA THR A 77 0.90 13.65 9.24
C THR A 77 0.67 13.67 10.74
N LYS A 78 0.87 12.53 11.38
CA LYS A 78 0.68 12.42 12.82
C LYS A 78 1.73 13.23 13.59
N GLN A 79 2.99 13.08 13.20
CA GLN A 79 4.08 13.71 13.92
C GLN A 79 4.05 15.24 13.83
N ASN A 80 3.59 15.76 12.71
CA ASN A 80 3.62 17.19 12.47
C ASN A 80 2.25 17.83 12.53
N SER A 81 1.24 17.08 12.93
CA SER A 81 -0.12 17.59 13.05
C SER A 81 -0.58 18.27 11.77
N LEU A 82 -0.24 17.68 10.63
CA LEU A 82 -0.61 18.26 9.35
C LEU A 82 -2.12 18.22 9.17
N ALA A 83 -2.65 19.30 8.62
CA ALA A 83 -4.07 19.41 8.36
C ALA A 83 -4.36 19.07 6.92
N TRP A 84 -5.17 18.03 6.72
CA TRP A 84 -5.63 17.64 5.40
C TRP A 84 -7.08 18.07 5.25
N GLY A 85 -7.49 18.31 4.01
CA GLY A 85 -8.89 18.61 3.76
C GLY A 85 -9.79 17.47 4.19
N ARG A 86 -9.32 16.24 4.01
CA ARG A 86 -10.02 15.05 4.47
C ARG A 86 -9.00 14.13 5.14
N PRO A 87 -9.39 13.46 6.22
CA PRO A 87 -8.45 12.57 6.90
C PRO A 87 -8.02 11.37 6.05
N GLU A 88 -8.79 11.01 5.03
CA GLU A 88 -8.43 9.90 4.14
C GLU A 88 -7.35 10.28 3.13
N SER A 89 -7.10 11.56 2.92
CA SER A 89 -6.23 12.02 1.83
C SER A 89 -4.82 11.42 1.86
N PRO A 90 -4.12 11.36 2.99
CA PRO A 90 -2.77 10.81 2.96
C PRO A 90 -2.75 9.34 2.55
N TYR A 91 -3.79 8.59 2.88
CA TYR A 91 -3.86 7.18 2.48
C TYR A 91 -4.02 7.05 0.98
N ILE A 92 -4.92 7.83 0.41
CA ILE A 92 -5.21 7.74 -1.03
C ILE A 92 -4.03 8.25 -1.83
N ILE A 93 -3.49 9.40 -1.44
CA ILE A 93 -2.36 9.98 -2.16
C ILE A 93 -1.15 9.07 -2.08
N GLY A 94 -0.85 8.53 -0.89
CA GLY A 94 0.30 7.66 -0.75
C GLY A 94 0.18 6.39 -1.56
N MET A 95 -0.97 5.74 -1.51
CA MET A 95 -1.14 4.45 -2.15
C MET A 95 -1.20 4.56 -3.68
N PHE A 96 -1.77 5.64 -4.18
CA PHE A 96 -2.04 5.74 -5.62
C PHE A 96 -1.32 6.90 -6.29
N HIS A 97 -0.20 7.36 -5.71
CA HIS A 97 0.52 8.50 -6.27
C HIS A 97 1.20 8.17 -7.60
N ASP A 98 1.46 6.93 -7.84
CA ASP A 98 1.99 6.50 -9.13
C ASP A 98 0.81 6.18 -10.06
#